data_b5104cb65dcd19a71783538658e2b87c
#
_entry.id   b5104cb65dcd19a71783538658e2b87c
#
_cell.length_a   1.000
_cell.length_b   1.000
_cell.length_c   1.000
_cell.angle_alpha   90.00
_cell.angle_beta   90.00
_cell.angle_gamma   90.00
#
_symmetry.space_group_name_H-M   'P 1'
#
loop_
_entity.id
_entity.type
_entity.pdbx_description
1 polymer ?
#
loop_
_entity_poly.entity_id
_entity_poly.type
_entity_poly.pdbx_seq_one_letter_code
_entity_poly.pdbx_strand_id
1 'polypeptide(L)'
;MTDNFYAPPHSIEAEQAVIGGLLLDDDSSERVQKVLAMLKPDSFYSRPHKILFEEITRMHREQKPVDGLTLFDELERKSLTVSVGGFAYIAEIAKNTPSAANIVAYAMQVRETAMERYAINRMTEATELLYSRNGMTATQKYEAIQAIFTQLTDHAKTGSRRGLRSFGEVMEGWVSDLEKRFDPSGEQRGMSTGIPSLDRMLSPKGLVKGSLFVIGARPKMGKTTLYSQMAINCAVHEKKPALMFSLEMPGDQILEKLVGQKSGVNPNIFYLPATNDADDGYQGDYDGDFNRAIETANRLSEIDLLYIDDTPGLSLAQIVSESRRIKREKGCVGMILVDYLTLMTAEKADRNDLAYGMITKGLKNLAKELDCVVVLLTQLNRALESRTNKRPLPSDSRDTGQIEQDCDYWVGIHREGAFDDSVPPGETELILRLNRHGNTGTVYCIQANGAIYDTDQQSAEMRRREREEPQSKKKGGF
;
A
#
# COMPACT_ATOMS: atom_id res chain seq x y z
N MET A 1 -24.93 -30.57 23.42
CA MET A 1 -24.33 -30.04 22.18
C MET A 1 -24.07 -31.24 21.29
N THR A 2 -24.83 -31.38 20.22
CA THR A 2 -24.65 -32.47 19.25
C THR A 2 -23.32 -32.26 18.53
N ASP A 3 -22.36 -33.15 18.77
CA ASP A 3 -21.12 -33.23 18.00
C ASP A 3 -21.45 -33.56 16.53
N ASN A 4 -21.72 -32.54 15.74
CA ASN A 4 -21.79 -32.69 14.29
C ASN A 4 -20.33 -32.69 13.77
N PHE A 5 -19.73 -33.89 13.73
CA PHE A 5 -18.45 -34.10 13.02
C PHE A 5 -18.72 -33.99 11.52
N TYR A 6 -18.59 -32.81 10.97
CA TYR A 6 -18.54 -32.64 9.52
C TYR A 6 -17.20 -33.16 9.00
N ALA A 7 -17.22 -34.03 7.99
CA ALA A 7 -16.04 -34.43 7.28
C ALA A 7 -15.40 -33.17 6.64
N PRO A 8 -14.05 -33.01 6.68
CA PRO A 8 -13.41 -31.89 6.01
C PRO A 8 -13.78 -31.83 4.52
N PRO A 9 -13.96 -30.65 3.92
CA PRO A 9 -14.31 -30.51 2.51
C PRO A 9 -13.30 -31.23 1.60
N HIS A 10 -13.78 -32.11 0.72
CA HIS A 10 -12.96 -32.88 -0.22
C HIS A 10 -13.81 -33.41 -1.38
N SER A 11 -13.16 -33.76 -2.49
CA SER A 11 -13.73 -34.54 -3.59
C SER A 11 -12.70 -35.54 -4.08
N ILE A 12 -12.89 -36.81 -3.70
CA ILE A 12 -12.02 -37.92 -4.11
C ILE A 12 -12.02 -38.06 -5.64
N GLU A 13 -13.17 -37.88 -6.27
CA GLU A 13 -13.35 -37.97 -7.71
C GLU A 13 -12.54 -36.90 -8.44
N ALA A 14 -12.57 -35.66 -7.95
CA ALA A 14 -11.75 -34.57 -8.54
C ALA A 14 -10.26 -34.83 -8.35
N GLU A 15 -9.84 -35.34 -7.18
CA GLU A 15 -8.45 -35.70 -6.91
C GLU A 15 -7.97 -36.82 -7.85
N GLN A 16 -8.77 -37.86 -8.04
CA GLN A 16 -8.48 -38.95 -8.98
C GLN A 16 -8.41 -38.45 -10.42
N ALA A 17 -9.33 -37.58 -10.83
CA ALA A 17 -9.36 -37.00 -12.16
C ALA A 17 -8.12 -36.13 -12.44
N VAL A 18 -7.60 -35.42 -11.43
CA VAL A 18 -6.32 -34.67 -11.54
C VAL A 18 -5.15 -35.62 -11.75
N ILE A 19 -5.00 -36.64 -10.89
CA ILE A 19 -3.90 -37.60 -10.98
C ILE A 19 -3.97 -38.38 -12.30
N GLY A 20 -5.15 -38.92 -12.65
CA GLY A 20 -5.33 -39.63 -13.89
C GLY A 20 -5.08 -38.76 -15.14
N GLY A 21 -5.49 -37.48 -15.08
CA GLY A 21 -5.21 -36.54 -16.14
C GLY A 21 -3.71 -36.27 -16.33
N LEU A 22 -2.93 -36.20 -15.22
CA LEU A 22 -1.47 -36.04 -15.24
C LEU A 22 -0.75 -37.29 -15.80
N LEU A 23 -1.36 -38.49 -15.67
CA LEU A 23 -0.83 -39.74 -16.23
C LEU A 23 -1.16 -39.95 -17.71
N LEU A 24 -2.17 -39.20 -18.23
CA LEU A 24 -2.69 -39.39 -19.60
C LEU A 24 -2.31 -38.25 -20.55
N ASP A 25 -1.96 -37.08 -20.05
CA ASP A 25 -1.59 -35.91 -20.88
C ASP A 25 -0.09 -35.89 -21.16
N ASP A 26 0.30 -35.13 -22.17
CA ASP A 26 1.73 -34.87 -22.47
C ASP A 26 2.33 -33.99 -21.36
N ASP A 27 3.51 -34.43 -20.85
CA ASP A 27 4.26 -33.69 -19.80
C ASP A 27 4.60 -32.25 -20.20
N SER A 28 4.71 -31.95 -21.48
CA SER A 28 4.97 -30.64 -22.04
C SER A 28 3.71 -29.78 -22.18
N SER A 29 2.51 -30.34 -21.94
CA SER A 29 1.25 -29.65 -22.16
C SER A 29 1.07 -28.46 -21.18
N GLU A 30 0.55 -27.35 -21.71
CA GLU A 30 0.27 -26.17 -20.91
C GLU A 30 -0.70 -26.48 -19.74
N ARG A 31 -1.58 -27.44 -19.92
CA ARG A 31 -2.54 -27.87 -18.87
C ARG A 31 -1.83 -28.55 -17.71
N VAL A 32 -0.88 -29.46 -17.99
CA VAL A 32 -0.06 -30.11 -16.97
C VAL A 32 0.74 -29.06 -16.19
N GLN A 33 1.40 -28.14 -16.89
CA GLN A 33 2.16 -27.06 -16.26
C GLN A 33 1.28 -26.18 -15.34
N LYS A 34 0.07 -25.84 -15.78
CA LYS A 34 -0.89 -25.08 -14.96
C LYS A 34 -1.30 -25.84 -13.69
N VAL A 35 -1.57 -27.13 -13.78
CA VAL A 35 -1.96 -27.96 -12.64
C VAL A 35 -0.81 -28.09 -11.64
N LEU A 36 0.41 -28.37 -12.08
CA LEU A 36 1.59 -28.48 -11.23
C LEU A 36 1.95 -27.15 -10.54
N ALA A 37 1.68 -26.01 -11.19
CA ALA A 37 1.85 -24.69 -10.59
C ALA A 37 0.74 -24.33 -9.58
N MET A 38 -0.47 -24.87 -9.79
CA MET A 38 -1.67 -24.55 -9.00
C MET A 38 -1.77 -25.35 -7.70
N LEU A 39 -1.39 -26.62 -7.73
CA LEU A 39 -1.57 -27.57 -6.63
C LEU A 39 -0.24 -27.88 -5.93
N LYS A 40 -0.37 -28.29 -4.68
CA LYS A 40 0.71 -28.84 -3.84
C LYS A 40 0.25 -30.20 -3.31
N PRO A 41 1.15 -31.07 -2.83
CA PRO A 41 0.73 -32.35 -2.21
C PRO A 41 -0.32 -32.16 -1.12
N ASP A 42 -0.19 -31.11 -0.29
CA ASP A 42 -1.15 -30.79 0.78
C ASP A 42 -2.51 -30.28 0.27
N SER A 43 -2.65 -30.01 -1.03
CA SER A 43 -3.93 -29.70 -1.65
C SER A 43 -4.88 -30.90 -1.70
N PHE A 44 -4.33 -32.11 -1.64
CA PHE A 44 -5.11 -33.35 -1.68
C PHE A 44 -5.55 -33.76 -0.26
N TYR A 45 -6.74 -34.27 -0.13
CA TYR A 45 -7.28 -34.82 1.12
C TYR A 45 -6.79 -36.26 1.34
N SER A 46 -6.86 -37.08 0.28
CA SER A 46 -6.46 -38.48 0.33
C SER A 46 -4.94 -38.64 0.44
N ARG A 47 -4.46 -39.37 1.45
CA ARG A 47 -3.04 -39.65 1.64
C ARG A 47 -2.39 -40.34 0.46
N PRO A 48 -2.98 -41.36 -0.18
CA PRO A 48 -2.48 -41.93 -1.42
C PRO A 48 -2.29 -40.86 -2.52
N HIS A 49 -3.26 -39.97 -2.71
CA HIS A 49 -3.20 -38.94 -3.76
C HIS A 49 -2.11 -37.90 -3.48
N LYS A 50 -1.87 -37.55 -2.20
CA LYS A 50 -0.73 -36.70 -1.82
C LYS A 50 0.59 -37.30 -2.29
N ILE A 51 0.80 -38.59 -2.00
CA ILE A 51 2.03 -39.31 -2.35
C ILE A 51 2.18 -39.40 -3.87
N LEU A 52 1.11 -39.76 -4.57
CA LEU A 52 1.12 -39.85 -6.04
C LEU A 52 1.45 -38.49 -6.67
N PHE A 53 0.82 -37.39 -6.22
CA PHE A 53 1.06 -36.08 -6.77
C PHE A 53 2.47 -35.56 -6.43
N GLU A 54 2.99 -35.84 -5.25
CA GLU A 54 4.36 -35.51 -4.88
C GLU A 54 5.37 -36.19 -5.78
N GLU A 55 5.17 -37.49 -6.06
CA GLU A 55 6.04 -38.26 -6.91
C GLU A 55 5.96 -37.83 -8.39
N ILE A 56 4.76 -37.59 -8.90
CA ILE A 56 4.54 -37.03 -10.25
C ILE A 56 5.26 -35.68 -10.39
N THR A 57 5.11 -34.79 -9.40
CA THR A 57 5.75 -33.46 -9.41
C THR A 57 7.27 -33.59 -9.40
N ARG A 58 7.83 -34.56 -8.66
CA ARG A 58 9.26 -34.85 -8.62
C ARG A 58 9.76 -35.36 -9.98
N MET A 59 9.10 -36.37 -10.56
CA MET A 59 9.44 -36.96 -11.84
C MET A 59 9.43 -35.91 -12.95
N HIS A 60 8.41 -35.06 -12.95
CA HIS A 60 8.30 -33.94 -13.90
C HIS A 60 9.47 -32.96 -13.78
N ARG A 61 9.86 -32.62 -12.54
CA ARG A 61 11.03 -31.74 -12.28
C ARG A 61 12.34 -32.38 -12.72
N GLU A 62 12.45 -33.70 -12.61
CA GLU A 62 13.61 -34.47 -13.04
C GLU A 62 13.59 -34.81 -14.56
N GLN A 63 12.60 -34.30 -15.29
CA GLN A 63 12.37 -34.55 -16.72
C GLN A 63 12.27 -36.06 -17.05
N LYS A 64 11.70 -36.82 -16.13
CA LYS A 64 11.37 -38.24 -16.32
C LYS A 64 9.99 -38.37 -16.93
N PRO A 65 9.74 -39.34 -17.84
CA PRO A 65 8.41 -39.58 -18.37
C PRO A 65 7.43 -39.96 -17.23
N VAL A 66 6.21 -39.44 -17.28
CA VAL A 66 5.18 -39.67 -16.26
C VAL A 66 4.04 -40.44 -16.88
N ASP A 67 3.98 -41.73 -16.63
CA ASP A 67 2.87 -42.62 -16.93
C ASP A 67 2.66 -43.62 -15.79
N GLY A 68 1.58 -44.42 -15.84
CA GLY A 68 1.22 -45.34 -14.76
C GLY A 68 2.27 -46.38 -14.44
N LEU A 69 3.07 -46.82 -15.41
CA LEU A 69 4.11 -47.82 -15.19
C LEU A 69 5.38 -47.19 -14.59
N THR A 70 5.86 -46.10 -15.20
CA THR A 70 7.05 -45.39 -14.71
C THR A 70 6.87 -44.83 -13.33
N LEU A 71 5.64 -44.31 -13.02
CA LEU A 71 5.27 -43.86 -11.66
C LEU A 71 5.31 -45.04 -10.68
N PHE A 72 4.76 -46.20 -11.05
CA PHE A 72 4.78 -47.36 -10.19
C PHE A 72 6.20 -47.85 -9.88
N ASP A 73 7.09 -47.89 -10.85
CA ASP A 73 8.50 -48.28 -10.70
C ASP A 73 9.24 -47.34 -9.71
N GLU A 74 8.98 -46.03 -9.83
CA GLU A 74 9.58 -45.05 -8.90
C GLU A 74 9.06 -45.21 -7.47
N LEU A 75 7.75 -45.50 -7.30
CA LEU A 75 7.15 -45.77 -6.02
C LEU A 75 7.66 -47.09 -5.40
N GLU A 76 7.92 -48.08 -6.21
CA GLU A 76 8.49 -49.37 -5.77
C GLU A 76 9.91 -49.18 -5.23
N ARG A 77 10.75 -48.46 -5.95
CA ARG A 77 12.12 -48.11 -5.50
C ARG A 77 12.12 -47.41 -4.14
N LYS A 78 11.07 -46.66 -3.83
CA LYS A 78 10.89 -45.94 -2.53
C LYS A 78 10.13 -46.72 -1.51
N SER A 79 9.69 -47.95 -1.80
CA SER A 79 8.85 -48.77 -0.91
C SER A 79 7.53 -48.10 -0.51
N LEU A 80 6.97 -47.29 -1.42
CA LEU A 80 5.72 -46.53 -1.20
C LEU A 80 4.49 -47.19 -1.84
N THR A 81 4.63 -48.29 -2.56
CA THR A 81 3.58 -48.97 -3.31
C THR A 81 2.37 -49.33 -2.45
N VAL A 82 2.62 -49.88 -1.26
CA VAL A 82 1.53 -50.24 -0.33
C VAL A 82 0.76 -49.01 0.14
N SER A 83 1.43 -47.91 0.35
CA SER A 83 0.82 -46.65 0.84
C SER A 83 -0.10 -45.97 -0.20
N VAL A 84 0.05 -46.31 -1.47
CA VAL A 84 -0.76 -45.76 -2.59
C VAL A 84 -1.80 -46.74 -3.13
N GLY A 85 -1.95 -47.95 -2.57
CA GLY A 85 -2.91 -48.94 -2.98
C GLY A 85 -2.39 -49.86 -4.15
N GLY A 86 -1.09 -49.86 -4.40
CA GLY A 86 -0.43 -50.72 -5.41
C GLY A 86 -0.73 -50.28 -6.85
N PHE A 87 -0.22 -51.07 -7.81
CA PHE A 87 -0.41 -50.82 -9.23
C PHE A 87 -1.88 -50.84 -9.67
N ALA A 88 -2.71 -51.69 -9.01
CA ALA A 88 -4.11 -51.81 -9.34
C ALA A 88 -4.85 -50.49 -9.16
N TYR A 89 -4.53 -49.75 -8.09
CA TYR A 89 -5.16 -48.43 -7.81
C TYR A 89 -4.71 -47.36 -8.83
N ILE A 90 -3.45 -47.32 -9.19
CA ILE A 90 -2.93 -46.38 -10.21
C ILE A 90 -3.60 -46.65 -11.57
N ALA A 91 -3.70 -47.96 -11.95
CA ALA A 91 -4.38 -48.39 -13.16
C ALA A 91 -5.87 -48.06 -13.16
N GLU A 92 -6.52 -48.18 -12.01
CA GLU A 92 -7.93 -47.81 -11.83
C GLU A 92 -8.14 -46.30 -12.03
N ILE A 93 -7.30 -45.45 -11.45
CA ILE A 93 -7.36 -43.99 -11.60
C ILE A 93 -7.19 -43.63 -13.10
N ALA A 94 -6.19 -44.18 -13.76
CA ALA A 94 -5.95 -43.93 -15.20
C ALA A 94 -7.12 -44.40 -16.07
N LYS A 95 -7.70 -45.55 -15.78
CA LYS A 95 -8.86 -46.11 -16.48
C LYS A 95 -10.14 -45.30 -16.29
N ASN A 96 -10.36 -44.80 -15.09
CA ASN A 96 -11.58 -44.04 -14.71
C ASN A 96 -11.50 -42.57 -15.14
N THR A 97 -10.37 -42.12 -15.69
CA THR A 97 -10.19 -40.75 -16.20
C THR A 97 -10.41 -40.74 -17.72
N PRO A 98 -11.57 -40.29 -18.22
CA PRO A 98 -11.91 -40.40 -19.65
C PRO A 98 -11.05 -39.52 -20.54
N SER A 99 -10.55 -38.38 -20.04
CA SER A 99 -9.78 -37.40 -20.80
C SER A 99 -9.08 -36.41 -19.87
N ALA A 100 -7.86 -35.99 -20.26
CA ALA A 100 -7.14 -34.90 -19.58
C ALA A 100 -7.65 -33.50 -19.96
N ALA A 101 -8.64 -33.40 -20.88
CA ALA A 101 -9.10 -32.08 -21.38
C ALA A 101 -9.56 -31.12 -20.28
N ASN A 102 -10.19 -31.63 -19.21
CA ASN A 102 -10.75 -30.82 -18.12
C ASN A 102 -9.92 -30.82 -16.84
N ILE A 103 -8.66 -31.28 -16.91
CA ILE A 103 -7.80 -31.44 -15.73
C ILE A 103 -7.66 -30.13 -14.91
N VAL A 104 -7.61 -28.98 -15.59
CA VAL A 104 -7.50 -27.67 -14.94
C VAL A 104 -8.76 -27.35 -14.12
N ALA A 105 -9.95 -27.70 -14.60
CA ALA A 105 -11.21 -27.51 -13.86
C ALA A 105 -11.26 -28.38 -12.60
N TYR A 106 -10.85 -29.65 -12.69
CA TYR A 106 -10.73 -30.52 -11.51
C TYR A 106 -9.67 -30.04 -10.53
N ALA A 107 -8.53 -29.54 -11.02
CA ALA A 107 -7.50 -28.95 -10.19
C ALA A 107 -7.99 -27.69 -9.45
N MET A 108 -8.83 -26.87 -10.08
CA MET A 108 -9.49 -25.74 -9.39
C MET A 108 -10.38 -26.23 -8.25
N GLN A 109 -11.18 -27.28 -8.45
CA GLN A 109 -12.05 -27.87 -7.42
C GLN A 109 -11.23 -28.42 -6.24
N VAL A 110 -10.15 -29.17 -6.53
CA VAL A 110 -9.22 -29.69 -5.49
C VAL A 110 -8.61 -28.55 -4.70
N ARG A 111 -8.26 -27.43 -5.36
CA ARG A 111 -7.71 -26.24 -4.72
C ARG A 111 -8.74 -25.55 -3.83
N GLU A 112 -9.97 -25.38 -4.28
CA GLU A 112 -11.03 -24.75 -3.48
C GLU A 112 -11.28 -25.53 -2.19
N THR A 113 -11.48 -26.85 -2.26
CA THR A 113 -11.65 -27.67 -1.07
C THR A 113 -10.42 -27.69 -0.16
N ALA A 114 -9.21 -27.56 -0.71
CA ALA A 114 -7.98 -27.41 0.07
C ALA A 114 -7.92 -26.05 0.81
N MET A 115 -8.38 -24.96 0.18
CA MET A 115 -8.48 -23.65 0.82
C MET A 115 -9.51 -23.66 1.97
N GLU A 116 -10.64 -24.32 1.78
CA GLU A 116 -11.64 -24.50 2.85
C GLU A 116 -11.07 -25.30 4.04
N ARG A 117 -10.35 -26.38 3.78
CA ARG A 117 -9.66 -27.15 4.86
C ARG A 117 -8.62 -26.31 5.59
N TYR A 118 -7.85 -25.53 4.85
CA TYR A 118 -6.87 -24.62 5.44
C TYR A 118 -7.56 -23.59 6.34
N ALA A 119 -8.68 -23.01 5.90
CA ALA A 119 -9.45 -22.06 6.67
C ALA A 119 -10.01 -22.70 7.96
N ILE A 120 -10.59 -23.90 7.86
CA ILE A 120 -11.10 -24.65 9.02
C ILE A 120 -9.97 -24.89 10.04
N ASN A 121 -8.79 -25.35 9.60
CA ASN A 121 -7.66 -25.60 10.49
C ASN A 121 -7.19 -24.32 11.19
N ARG A 122 -7.12 -23.17 10.48
CA ARG A 122 -6.75 -21.89 11.08
C ARG A 122 -7.78 -21.38 12.07
N MET A 123 -9.08 -21.56 11.79
CA MET A 123 -10.15 -21.19 12.73
C MET A 123 -10.14 -22.08 13.97
N THR A 124 -9.84 -23.36 13.82
CA THR A 124 -9.68 -24.29 14.96
C THR A 124 -8.51 -23.84 15.85
N GLU A 125 -7.36 -23.52 15.26
CA GLU A 125 -6.20 -22.98 15.98
C GLU A 125 -6.53 -21.69 16.74
N ALA A 126 -7.26 -20.75 16.09
CA ALA A 126 -7.70 -19.53 16.75
C ALA A 126 -8.65 -19.82 17.94
N THR A 127 -9.52 -20.81 17.79
CA THR A 127 -10.44 -21.24 18.85
C THR A 127 -9.67 -21.90 20.01
N GLU A 128 -8.75 -22.81 19.72
CA GLU A 128 -7.90 -23.47 20.72
C GLU A 128 -7.05 -22.45 21.49
N LEU A 129 -6.56 -21.38 20.82
CA LEU A 129 -5.82 -20.31 21.47
C LEU A 129 -6.66 -19.59 22.53
N LEU A 130 -7.95 -19.36 22.27
CA LEU A 130 -8.86 -18.76 23.27
C LEU A 130 -9.03 -19.63 24.50
N TYR A 131 -9.17 -20.94 24.33
CA TYR A 131 -9.32 -21.90 25.44
C TYR A 131 -8.00 -22.18 26.17
N SER A 132 -6.86 -21.94 25.53
CA SER A 132 -5.55 -22.25 26.12
C SER A 132 -5.27 -21.41 27.38
N ARG A 133 -4.68 -22.05 28.40
CA ARG A 133 -4.19 -21.40 29.64
C ARG A 133 -2.67 -21.22 29.58
N ASN A 134 -2.19 -20.52 28.55
CA ASN A 134 -0.76 -20.33 28.26
C ASN A 134 -0.14 -19.08 28.86
N GLY A 135 -0.84 -18.41 29.79
CA GLY A 135 -0.34 -17.18 30.44
C GLY A 135 -0.48 -15.89 29.61
N MET A 136 -1.01 -15.97 28.38
CA MET A 136 -1.29 -14.79 27.55
C MET A 136 -2.48 -14.02 28.10
N THR A 137 -2.40 -12.68 28.02
CA THR A 137 -3.56 -11.81 28.29
C THR A 137 -4.59 -11.90 27.16
N ALA A 138 -5.83 -11.49 27.42
CA ALA A 138 -6.88 -11.46 26.39
C ALA A 138 -6.45 -10.64 25.17
N THR A 139 -5.83 -9.49 25.38
CA THR A 139 -5.31 -8.62 24.31
C THR A 139 -4.28 -9.34 23.44
N GLN A 140 -3.31 -10.03 24.06
CA GLN A 140 -2.30 -10.80 23.33
C GLN A 140 -2.92 -11.96 22.52
N LYS A 141 -3.96 -12.60 23.05
CA LYS A 141 -4.71 -13.63 22.31
C LYS A 141 -5.42 -13.04 21.09
N TYR A 142 -6.04 -11.87 21.23
CA TYR A 142 -6.70 -11.19 20.11
C TYR A 142 -5.71 -10.78 19.01
N GLU A 143 -4.53 -10.27 19.37
CA GLU A 143 -3.47 -9.96 18.41
C GLU A 143 -3.00 -11.20 17.64
N ALA A 144 -2.79 -12.32 18.36
CA ALA A 144 -2.42 -13.59 17.73
C ALA A 144 -3.50 -14.13 16.79
N ILE A 145 -4.78 -14.02 17.17
CA ILE A 145 -5.91 -14.40 16.32
C ILE A 145 -5.98 -13.50 15.08
N GLN A 146 -5.77 -12.21 15.21
CA GLN A 146 -5.72 -11.28 14.08
C GLN A 146 -4.59 -11.65 13.10
N ALA A 147 -3.43 -12.07 13.59
CA ALA A 147 -2.34 -12.59 12.76
C ALA A 147 -2.76 -13.86 11.98
N ILE A 148 -3.49 -14.79 12.62
CA ILE A 148 -4.04 -15.99 11.97
C ILE A 148 -5.00 -15.61 10.84
N PHE A 149 -5.90 -14.66 11.06
CA PHE A 149 -6.82 -14.17 10.02
C PHE A 149 -6.11 -13.44 8.87
N THR A 150 -5.05 -12.71 9.17
CA THR A 150 -4.21 -12.08 8.14
C THR A 150 -3.55 -13.13 7.25
N GLN A 151 -2.99 -14.19 7.85
CA GLN A 151 -2.42 -15.32 7.11
C GLN A 151 -3.45 -16.05 6.24
N LEU A 152 -4.68 -16.23 6.74
CA LEU A 152 -5.81 -16.76 5.95
C LEU A 152 -6.06 -15.94 4.69
N THR A 153 -6.15 -14.62 4.85
CA THR A 153 -6.40 -13.69 3.74
C THR A 153 -5.25 -13.72 2.74
N ASP A 154 -4.02 -13.77 3.20
CA ASP A 154 -2.84 -13.81 2.34
C ASP A 154 -2.69 -15.15 1.63
N HIS A 155 -3.04 -16.27 2.26
CA HIS A 155 -3.07 -17.58 1.64
C HIS A 155 -4.14 -17.67 0.53
N ALA A 156 -5.30 -17.09 0.75
CA ALA A 156 -6.34 -16.99 -0.27
C ALA A 156 -5.85 -16.19 -1.50
N LYS A 157 -5.04 -15.14 -1.29
CA LYS A 157 -4.43 -14.33 -2.35
C LYS A 157 -3.24 -15.00 -3.03
N THR A 158 -2.53 -15.93 -2.36
CA THR A 158 -1.35 -16.61 -2.93
C THR A 158 -1.72 -17.41 -4.17
N GLY A 159 -2.97 -17.82 -4.31
CA GLY A 159 -3.51 -18.40 -5.54
C GLY A 159 -3.74 -17.39 -6.68
N SER A 160 -3.68 -16.11 -6.38
CA SER A 160 -3.77 -14.98 -7.32
C SER A 160 -2.40 -14.32 -7.57
N ARG A 161 -1.28 -14.97 -7.20
CA ARG A 161 0.04 -14.49 -7.64
C ARG A 161 0.03 -14.48 -9.17
N ARG A 162 0.05 -13.27 -9.72
CA ARG A 162 0.37 -13.07 -11.13
C ARG A 162 1.81 -13.58 -11.32
N GLY A 163 1.95 -14.81 -11.83
CA GLY A 163 3.24 -15.36 -12.22
C GLY A 163 3.89 -14.53 -13.33
N LEU A 164 4.91 -15.06 -13.96
CA LEU A 164 5.44 -14.48 -15.20
C LEU A 164 4.32 -14.43 -16.23
N ARG A 165 4.12 -13.26 -16.82
CA ARG A 165 3.20 -13.05 -17.95
C ARG A 165 4.01 -12.88 -19.21
N SER A 166 3.53 -13.43 -20.32
CA SER A 166 4.12 -13.18 -21.62
C SER A 166 4.02 -11.68 -21.98
N PHE A 167 4.90 -11.22 -22.87
CA PHE A 167 4.82 -9.85 -23.37
C PHE A 167 3.44 -9.54 -24.00
N GLY A 168 2.85 -10.53 -24.72
CA GLY A 168 1.53 -10.39 -25.32
C GLY A 168 0.42 -10.12 -24.31
N GLU A 169 0.37 -10.90 -23.20
CA GLU A 169 -0.61 -10.70 -22.13
C GLU A 169 -0.47 -9.33 -21.45
N VAL A 170 0.75 -8.83 -21.30
CA VAL A 170 1.00 -7.48 -20.74
C VAL A 170 0.58 -6.41 -21.74
N MET A 171 0.84 -6.63 -23.02
CA MET A 171 0.53 -5.69 -24.11
C MET A 171 -0.98 -5.49 -24.27
N GLU A 172 -1.79 -6.54 -24.18
CA GLU A 172 -3.26 -6.44 -24.24
C GLU A 172 -3.80 -5.47 -23.16
N GLY A 173 -3.36 -5.65 -21.91
CA GLY A 173 -3.73 -4.75 -20.81
C GLY A 173 -3.24 -3.31 -21.04
N TRP A 174 -2.02 -3.16 -21.56
CA TRP A 174 -1.45 -1.85 -21.85
C TRP A 174 -2.20 -1.10 -22.97
N VAL A 175 -2.61 -1.80 -24.04
CA VAL A 175 -3.41 -1.21 -25.13
C VAL A 175 -4.77 -0.72 -24.60
N SER A 176 -5.46 -1.53 -23.81
CA SER A 176 -6.73 -1.13 -23.18
C SER A 176 -6.57 0.10 -22.27
N ASP A 177 -5.49 0.18 -21.51
CA ASP A 177 -5.18 1.35 -20.69
C ASP A 177 -4.81 2.57 -21.55
N LEU A 178 -4.15 2.35 -22.69
CA LEU A 178 -3.80 3.41 -23.63
C LEU A 178 -5.05 4.02 -24.26
N GLU A 179 -6.01 3.21 -24.68
CA GLU A 179 -7.29 3.66 -25.22
C GLU A 179 -8.04 4.56 -24.21
N LYS A 180 -8.12 4.14 -22.95
CA LYS A 180 -8.71 4.96 -21.87
C LYS A 180 -8.00 6.30 -21.67
N ARG A 181 -6.69 6.36 -21.90
CA ARG A 181 -5.91 7.60 -21.78
C ARG A 181 -6.13 8.58 -22.94
N PHE A 182 -6.53 8.10 -24.10
CA PHE A 182 -6.87 8.96 -25.25
C PHE A 182 -8.33 9.39 -25.25
N ASP A 183 -9.17 8.85 -24.37
CA ASP A 183 -10.52 9.34 -24.18
C ASP A 183 -10.47 10.72 -23.48
N PRO A 184 -10.96 11.79 -24.10
CA PRO A 184 -10.97 13.12 -23.48
C PRO A 184 -11.79 13.20 -22.19
N SER A 185 -12.74 12.27 -22.00
CA SER A 185 -13.55 12.12 -20.79
C SER A 185 -12.93 11.14 -19.78
N GLY A 186 -11.82 10.49 -20.15
CA GLY A 186 -11.19 9.42 -19.37
C GLY A 186 -10.50 9.90 -18.09
N GLU A 187 -10.30 8.96 -17.15
CA GLU A 187 -9.54 9.21 -15.91
C GLU A 187 -8.12 9.68 -16.22
N GLN A 188 -7.67 10.73 -15.54
CA GLN A 188 -6.29 11.20 -15.62
C GLN A 188 -5.31 10.07 -15.25
N ARG A 189 -4.14 10.09 -15.88
CA ARG A 189 -3.11 9.02 -15.80
C ARG A 189 -2.54 8.79 -14.40
N GLY A 190 -2.61 9.79 -13.54
CA GLY A 190 -2.11 9.75 -12.17
C GLY A 190 -2.90 10.70 -11.30
N MET A 191 -2.59 10.71 -10.02
CA MET A 191 -3.27 11.58 -9.08
C MET A 191 -2.59 12.94 -9.01
N SER A 192 -3.38 13.99 -8.82
CA SER A 192 -2.89 15.35 -8.57
C SER A 192 -2.48 15.51 -7.11
N THR A 193 -1.47 16.33 -6.86
CA THR A 193 -1.06 16.77 -5.52
C THR A 193 -1.95 17.89 -4.97
N GLY A 194 -2.70 18.56 -5.84
CA GLY A 194 -3.46 19.77 -5.52
C GLY A 194 -2.63 21.07 -5.56
N ILE A 195 -1.37 20.99 -5.99
CA ILE A 195 -0.49 22.16 -6.21
C ILE A 195 -0.15 22.22 -7.70
N PRO A 196 -0.73 23.17 -8.46
CA PRO A 196 -0.63 23.18 -9.93
C PRO A 196 0.80 23.17 -10.47
N SER A 197 1.73 23.88 -9.85
CA SER A 197 3.13 23.88 -10.31
C SER A 197 3.85 22.57 -10.03
N LEU A 198 3.54 21.88 -8.92
CA LEU A 198 4.06 20.55 -8.64
C LEU A 198 3.47 19.52 -9.61
N ASP A 199 2.18 19.61 -9.90
CA ASP A 199 1.51 18.73 -10.85
C ASP A 199 2.06 18.92 -12.28
N ARG A 200 2.38 20.16 -12.68
CA ARG A 200 3.09 20.43 -13.96
C ARG A 200 4.47 19.77 -14.00
N MET A 201 5.21 19.79 -12.89
CA MET A 201 6.53 19.13 -12.80
C MET A 201 6.40 17.60 -12.87
N LEU A 202 5.30 17.04 -12.36
CA LEU A 202 4.98 15.60 -12.42
C LEU A 202 4.33 15.19 -13.77
N SER A 203 3.94 16.17 -14.60
CA SER A 203 3.33 15.92 -15.91
C SER A 203 4.29 15.15 -16.86
N PRO A 204 3.76 14.31 -17.77
CA PRO A 204 2.33 14.04 -18.04
C PRO A 204 1.74 12.90 -17.18
N LYS A 205 2.49 12.32 -16.26
CA LYS A 205 2.07 11.11 -15.53
C LYS A 205 1.31 11.39 -14.23
N GLY A 206 1.51 12.57 -13.60
CA GLY A 206 1.04 12.83 -12.25
C GLY A 206 1.69 11.90 -11.22
N LEU A 207 1.09 11.75 -10.06
CA LEU A 207 1.48 10.72 -9.09
C LEU A 207 0.98 9.36 -9.58
N VAL A 208 1.92 8.50 -9.99
CA VAL A 208 1.61 7.19 -10.55
C VAL A 208 1.03 6.28 -9.45
N LYS A 209 -0.08 5.62 -9.71
CA LYS A 209 -0.67 4.63 -8.80
C LYS A 209 0.35 3.51 -8.51
N GLY A 210 0.29 2.95 -7.32
CA GLY A 210 1.29 1.98 -6.83
C GLY A 210 2.60 2.61 -6.36
N SER A 211 2.64 3.95 -6.20
CA SER A 211 3.83 4.70 -5.78
C SER A 211 3.84 5.01 -4.29
N LEU A 212 5.06 5.12 -3.76
CA LEU A 212 5.36 5.67 -2.44
C LEU A 212 5.93 7.09 -2.61
N PHE A 213 5.20 8.08 -2.11
CA PHE A 213 5.56 9.49 -2.10
C PHE A 213 6.01 9.90 -0.70
N VAL A 214 7.24 10.35 -0.55
CA VAL A 214 7.80 10.73 0.75
C VAL A 214 7.92 12.24 0.85
N ILE A 215 7.45 12.81 1.97
CA ILE A 215 7.58 14.23 2.31
C ILE A 215 8.53 14.35 3.49
N GLY A 216 9.71 14.95 3.25
CA GLY A 216 10.71 15.23 4.26
C GLY A 216 10.72 16.68 4.67
N ALA A 217 10.64 16.97 5.98
CA ALA A 217 10.76 18.33 6.49
C ALA A 217 11.29 18.39 7.92
N ARG A 218 11.87 19.53 8.30
CA ARG A 218 12.10 19.89 9.71
C ARG A 218 10.76 20.24 10.37
N PRO A 219 10.65 20.18 11.70
CA PRO A 219 9.47 20.65 12.41
C PRO A 219 9.05 22.08 12.00
N LYS A 220 7.75 22.33 11.97
CA LYS A 220 7.13 23.64 11.63
C LYS A 220 7.35 24.14 10.18
N MET A 221 7.88 23.30 9.26
CA MET A 221 8.06 23.68 7.86
C MET A 221 6.80 23.51 6.99
N GLY A 222 5.73 22.92 7.49
CA GLY A 222 4.48 22.74 6.75
C GLY A 222 4.25 21.32 6.22
N LYS A 223 4.93 20.31 6.81
CA LYS A 223 4.78 18.90 6.45
C LYS A 223 3.32 18.44 6.49
N THR A 224 2.66 18.62 7.63
CA THR A 224 1.24 18.26 7.81
C THR A 224 0.31 19.14 6.96
N THR A 225 0.71 20.37 6.63
CA THR A 225 -0.05 21.25 5.72
C THR A 225 -0.13 20.67 4.31
N LEU A 226 1.01 20.24 3.73
CA LEU A 226 1.03 19.61 2.41
C LEU A 226 0.25 18.27 2.40
N TYR A 227 0.47 17.45 3.42
CA TYR A 227 -0.22 16.19 3.63
C TYR A 227 -1.75 16.35 3.65
N SER A 228 -2.27 17.28 4.46
CA SER A 228 -3.71 17.56 4.55
C SER A 228 -4.28 18.10 3.23
N GLN A 229 -3.53 18.95 2.52
CA GLN A 229 -3.96 19.49 1.23
C GLN A 229 -4.06 18.41 0.15
N MET A 230 -3.12 17.46 0.13
CA MET A 230 -3.18 16.30 -0.77
C MET A 230 -4.39 15.42 -0.45
N ALA A 231 -4.73 15.23 0.84
CA ALA A 231 -5.92 14.48 1.26
C ALA A 231 -7.22 15.14 0.78
N ILE A 232 -7.36 16.46 0.97
CA ILE A 232 -8.51 17.24 0.47
C ILE A 232 -8.60 17.13 -1.05
N ASN A 233 -7.49 17.31 -1.76
CA ASN A 233 -7.48 17.23 -3.21
C ASN A 233 -7.93 15.84 -3.70
N CYS A 234 -7.46 14.76 -3.06
CA CYS A 234 -7.89 13.40 -3.36
C CYS A 234 -9.39 13.21 -3.16
N ALA A 235 -9.95 13.65 -2.04
CA ALA A 235 -11.37 13.45 -1.72
C ALA A 235 -12.29 14.36 -2.54
N VAL A 236 -11.96 15.64 -2.67
CA VAL A 236 -12.84 16.66 -3.25
C VAL A 236 -12.74 16.70 -4.77
N HIS A 237 -11.52 16.69 -5.31
CA HIS A 237 -11.28 16.88 -6.75
C HIS A 237 -11.14 15.57 -7.50
N GLU A 238 -10.37 14.61 -6.96
CA GLU A 238 -10.22 13.29 -7.56
C GLU A 238 -11.41 12.36 -7.25
N LYS A 239 -12.27 12.73 -6.30
CA LYS A 239 -13.45 11.97 -5.86
C LYS A 239 -13.09 10.51 -5.48
N LYS A 240 -11.96 10.34 -4.78
CA LYS A 240 -11.46 9.04 -4.31
C LYS A 240 -11.21 9.08 -2.81
N PRO A 241 -11.40 7.95 -2.09
CA PRO A 241 -11.11 7.89 -0.67
C PRO A 241 -9.66 8.27 -0.34
N ALA A 242 -9.48 9.18 0.63
CA ALA A 242 -8.22 9.54 1.24
C ALA A 242 -8.20 9.05 2.69
N LEU A 243 -7.25 8.17 3.02
CA LEU A 243 -7.12 7.56 4.33
C LEU A 243 -5.94 8.21 5.05
N MET A 244 -6.22 8.91 6.13
CA MET A 244 -5.24 9.67 6.91
C MET A 244 -4.97 8.93 8.23
N PHE A 245 -3.77 8.40 8.40
CA PHE A 245 -3.28 7.80 9.63
C PHE A 245 -2.37 8.81 10.34
N SER A 246 -2.90 9.43 11.39
CA SER A 246 -2.23 10.51 12.13
C SER A 246 -1.75 10.00 13.48
N LEU A 247 -0.46 9.69 13.58
CA LEU A 247 0.15 9.15 14.79
C LEU A 247 0.69 10.25 15.72
N GLU A 248 0.82 11.48 15.21
CA GLU A 248 1.34 12.64 15.95
C GLU A 248 0.24 13.57 16.44
N MET A 249 -0.81 13.77 15.64
CA MET A 249 -1.85 14.75 15.91
C MET A 249 -3.22 14.10 16.11
N PRO A 250 -4.01 14.54 17.12
CA PRO A 250 -5.39 14.13 17.29
C PRO A 250 -6.25 14.47 16.07
N GLY A 251 -7.30 13.68 15.84
CA GLY A 251 -8.22 13.84 14.71
C GLY A 251 -8.87 15.22 14.63
N ASP A 252 -9.24 15.80 15.78
CA ASP A 252 -9.82 17.14 15.85
C ASP A 252 -8.88 18.22 15.27
N GLN A 253 -7.59 18.15 15.57
CA GLN A 253 -6.61 19.09 15.03
C GLN A 253 -6.37 18.89 13.54
N ILE A 254 -6.48 17.65 13.04
CA ILE A 254 -6.47 17.40 11.61
C ILE A 254 -7.71 17.97 10.94
N LEU A 255 -8.88 17.77 11.52
CA LEU A 255 -10.14 18.34 11.04
C LEU A 255 -10.07 19.87 10.93
N GLU A 256 -9.62 20.55 11.99
CA GLU A 256 -9.43 22.00 11.98
C GLU A 256 -8.51 22.48 10.86
N LYS A 257 -7.42 21.75 10.60
CA LYS A 257 -6.52 22.04 9.48
C LYS A 257 -7.20 21.85 8.14
N LEU A 258 -7.93 20.76 7.94
CA LEU A 258 -8.66 20.47 6.70
C LEU A 258 -9.71 21.56 6.43
N VAL A 259 -10.47 21.95 7.46
CA VAL A 259 -11.47 23.00 7.36
C VAL A 259 -10.81 24.35 7.07
N GLY A 260 -9.79 24.73 7.82
CA GLY A 260 -9.06 25.98 7.61
C GLY A 260 -8.47 26.09 6.21
N GLN A 261 -7.84 25.03 5.71
CA GLN A 261 -7.28 24.98 4.36
C GLN A 261 -8.34 25.14 3.27
N LYS A 262 -9.47 24.48 3.41
CA LYS A 262 -10.52 24.50 2.39
C LYS A 262 -11.35 25.75 2.42
N SER A 263 -11.60 26.34 3.61
CA SER A 263 -12.32 27.60 3.78
C SER A 263 -11.45 28.84 3.54
N GLY A 264 -10.12 28.70 3.59
CA GLY A 264 -9.16 29.81 3.57
C GLY A 264 -9.14 30.62 4.87
N VAL A 265 -9.75 30.10 5.95
CA VAL A 265 -9.83 30.75 7.25
C VAL A 265 -8.66 30.28 8.14
N ASN A 266 -8.10 31.19 8.93
CA ASN A 266 -7.08 30.83 9.90
C ASN A 266 -7.68 29.93 11.00
N PRO A 267 -7.18 28.71 11.24
CA PRO A 267 -7.70 27.80 12.25
C PRO A 267 -7.72 28.36 13.69
N ASN A 268 -6.94 29.41 13.99
CA ASN A 268 -6.97 30.06 15.28
C ASN A 268 -8.35 30.60 15.66
N ILE A 269 -9.23 30.85 14.67
CA ILE A 269 -10.61 31.29 14.90
C ILE A 269 -11.40 30.34 15.80
N PHE A 270 -11.09 29.04 15.75
CA PHE A 270 -11.79 28.04 16.57
C PHE A 270 -11.47 28.12 18.07
N TYR A 271 -10.43 28.87 18.43
CA TYR A 271 -9.97 29.06 19.81
C TYR A 271 -10.25 30.44 20.37
N LEU A 272 -10.83 31.33 19.57
CA LEU A 272 -11.15 32.68 19.97
C LEU A 272 -12.60 32.75 20.47
N PRO A 273 -12.88 33.50 21.58
CA PRO A 273 -14.25 33.71 22.02
C PRO A 273 -15.03 34.51 20.97
N ALA A 274 -16.34 34.25 20.88
CA ALA A 274 -17.26 34.99 20.00
C ALA A 274 -17.60 36.35 20.56
N THR A 275 -16.60 37.18 20.88
CA THR A 275 -16.78 38.53 21.40
C THR A 275 -16.36 39.54 20.34
N ASN A 276 -17.21 40.56 20.14
CA ASN A 276 -16.96 41.67 19.19
C ASN A 276 -15.90 42.68 19.69
N ASP A 277 -15.15 42.35 20.74
CA ASP A 277 -14.13 43.25 21.26
C ASP A 277 -12.87 43.16 20.39
N ALA A 278 -12.52 44.26 19.75
CA ALA A 278 -11.37 44.42 18.87
C ALA A 278 -10.00 44.09 19.54
N ASP A 279 -9.97 43.80 20.82
CA ASP A 279 -8.79 43.44 21.61
C ASP A 279 -8.43 41.96 21.55
N ASP A 280 -9.31 41.10 21.00
CA ASP A 280 -9.10 39.61 20.94
C ASP A 280 -8.18 39.15 19.83
N GLY A 281 -7.56 40.04 19.08
CA GLY A 281 -6.46 39.74 18.14
C GLY A 281 -6.87 39.08 16.81
N TYR A 282 -8.18 38.92 16.54
CA TYR A 282 -8.63 38.47 15.24
C TYR A 282 -8.68 39.64 14.25
N GLN A 283 -7.91 39.51 13.17
CA GLN A 283 -7.91 40.48 12.08
C GLN A 283 -8.82 39.99 10.94
N GLY A 284 -10.09 40.37 10.95
CA GLY A 284 -11.07 40.01 9.93
C GLY A 284 -12.52 40.04 10.41
N ASP A 285 -13.43 39.60 9.56
CA ASP A 285 -14.83 39.38 9.88
C ASP A 285 -15.00 38.03 10.59
N TYR A 286 -14.99 38.03 11.92
CA TYR A 286 -15.07 36.82 12.73
C TYR A 286 -16.31 35.99 12.39
N ASP A 287 -17.49 36.61 12.40
CA ASP A 287 -18.75 35.87 12.14
C ASP A 287 -18.82 35.30 10.73
N GLY A 288 -18.42 36.07 9.72
CA GLY A 288 -18.38 35.61 8.34
C GLY A 288 -17.38 34.50 8.15
N ASP A 289 -16.19 34.59 8.74
CA ASP A 289 -15.13 33.57 8.64
C ASP A 289 -15.50 32.30 9.41
N PHE A 290 -16.09 32.46 10.62
CA PHE A 290 -16.55 31.31 11.41
C PHE A 290 -17.65 30.54 10.67
N ASN A 291 -18.67 31.25 10.18
CA ASN A 291 -19.76 30.63 9.39
C ASN A 291 -19.24 29.93 8.14
N ARG A 292 -18.30 30.54 7.41
CA ARG A 292 -17.66 29.94 6.24
C ARG A 292 -16.89 28.66 6.59
N ALA A 293 -16.21 28.64 7.73
CA ALA A 293 -15.52 27.47 8.23
C ALA A 293 -16.50 26.33 8.57
N ILE A 294 -17.60 26.64 9.31
CA ILE A 294 -18.62 25.64 9.66
C ILE A 294 -19.33 25.09 8.40
N GLU A 295 -19.69 25.96 7.46
CA GLU A 295 -20.27 25.52 6.18
C GLU A 295 -19.31 24.60 5.42
N THR A 296 -18.02 24.90 5.43
CA THR A 296 -16.99 24.06 4.82
C THR A 296 -16.87 22.72 5.53
N ALA A 297 -16.92 22.69 6.87
CA ALA A 297 -16.90 21.44 7.62
C ALA A 297 -18.09 20.54 7.27
N ASN A 298 -19.28 21.11 7.17
CA ASN A 298 -20.49 20.39 6.76
C ASN A 298 -20.34 19.80 5.34
N ARG A 299 -19.86 20.58 4.38
CA ARG A 299 -19.61 20.12 3.02
C ARG A 299 -18.56 18.99 2.95
N LEU A 300 -17.50 19.06 3.75
CA LEU A 300 -16.48 18.00 3.82
C LEU A 300 -17.05 16.72 4.42
N SER A 301 -17.95 16.81 5.41
CA SER A 301 -18.61 15.65 6.01
C SER A 301 -19.55 14.93 5.03
N GLU A 302 -20.22 15.67 4.14
CA GLU A 302 -21.11 15.11 3.12
C GLU A 302 -20.39 14.32 2.02
N ILE A 303 -19.10 14.59 1.78
CA ILE A 303 -18.31 13.93 0.74
C ILE A 303 -18.07 12.46 1.07
N ASP A 304 -17.98 12.07 2.36
CA ASP A 304 -17.75 10.70 2.86
C ASP A 304 -16.60 9.96 2.16
N LEU A 305 -15.50 10.70 1.87
CA LEU A 305 -14.28 10.19 1.24
C LEU A 305 -13.01 10.56 2.02
N LEU A 306 -13.15 11.26 3.14
CA LEU A 306 -12.05 11.57 4.07
C LEU A 306 -12.18 10.70 5.31
N TYR A 307 -11.15 9.90 5.59
CA TYR A 307 -11.08 9.00 6.74
C TYR A 307 -9.88 9.36 7.58
N ILE A 308 -10.06 9.48 8.89
CA ILE A 308 -8.99 9.81 9.84
C ILE A 308 -8.93 8.71 10.89
N ASP A 309 -7.73 8.19 11.11
CA ASP A 309 -7.40 7.29 12.22
C ASP A 309 -6.24 7.91 13.00
N ASP A 310 -6.50 8.32 14.22
CA ASP A 310 -5.53 8.94 15.14
C ASP A 310 -5.15 8.01 16.30
N THR A 311 -5.37 6.71 16.13
CA THR A 311 -5.00 5.70 17.13
C THR A 311 -3.48 5.70 17.35
N PRO A 312 -3.01 5.90 18.61
CA PRO A 312 -1.58 5.92 18.88
C PRO A 312 -0.91 4.58 18.61
N GLY A 313 0.29 4.60 18.04
CA GLY A 313 1.12 3.41 17.89
C GLY A 313 0.58 2.37 16.90
N LEU A 314 -0.15 2.79 15.87
CA LEU A 314 -0.62 1.90 14.81
C LEU A 314 0.53 1.09 14.20
N SER A 315 0.30 -0.20 14.05
CA SER A 315 1.17 -1.11 13.31
C SER A 315 0.89 -1.06 11.80
N LEU A 316 1.87 -1.48 11.00
CA LEU A 316 1.68 -1.65 9.55
C LEU A 316 0.48 -2.57 9.23
N ALA A 317 0.31 -3.64 10.01
CA ALA A 317 -0.78 -4.60 9.83
C ALA A 317 -2.17 -3.95 9.99
N GLN A 318 -2.33 -3.04 10.96
CA GLN A 318 -3.56 -2.30 11.17
C GLN A 318 -3.85 -1.33 10.02
N ILE A 319 -2.84 -0.57 9.58
CA ILE A 319 -2.96 0.32 8.40
C ILE A 319 -3.38 -0.48 7.17
N VAL A 320 -2.74 -1.64 6.92
CA VAL A 320 -3.08 -2.53 5.80
C VAL A 320 -4.51 -3.04 5.90
N SER A 321 -4.94 -3.47 7.10
CA SER A 321 -6.28 -4.02 7.35
C SER A 321 -7.37 -2.98 7.08
N GLU A 322 -7.24 -1.77 7.64
CA GLU A 322 -8.19 -0.69 7.45
C GLU A 322 -8.23 -0.20 6.00
N SER A 323 -7.07 -0.05 5.36
CA SER A 323 -7.01 0.34 3.94
C SER A 323 -7.71 -0.68 3.04
N ARG A 324 -7.54 -1.97 3.31
CA ARG A 324 -8.26 -3.05 2.60
C ARG A 324 -9.74 -3.03 2.88
N ARG A 325 -10.17 -2.70 4.11
CA ARG A 325 -11.59 -2.54 4.47
C ARG A 325 -12.25 -1.46 3.61
N ILE A 326 -11.68 -0.26 3.60
CA ILE A 326 -12.21 0.84 2.79
C ILE A 326 -12.19 0.51 1.29
N LYS A 327 -11.13 -0.17 0.79
CA LYS A 327 -11.09 -0.64 -0.61
C LYS A 327 -12.27 -1.57 -0.95
N ARG A 328 -12.67 -2.45 -0.03
CA ARG A 328 -13.85 -3.33 -0.22
C ARG A 328 -15.16 -2.54 -0.18
N GLU A 329 -15.29 -1.60 0.73
CA GLU A 329 -16.51 -0.80 0.92
C GLU A 329 -16.74 0.20 -0.20
N LYS A 330 -15.69 0.90 -0.65
CA LYS A 330 -15.80 1.98 -1.63
C LYS A 330 -15.37 1.58 -3.05
N GLY A 331 -14.87 0.36 -3.25
CA GLY A 331 -14.39 -0.14 -4.54
C GLY A 331 -12.98 0.36 -4.93
N CYS A 332 -12.56 1.51 -4.42
CA CYS A 332 -11.23 2.09 -4.68
C CYS A 332 -10.65 2.76 -3.42
N VAL A 333 -9.34 3.01 -3.45
CA VAL A 333 -8.64 3.94 -2.56
C VAL A 333 -7.80 4.84 -3.45
N GLY A 334 -7.87 6.15 -3.24
CA GLY A 334 -7.07 7.11 -3.98
C GLY A 334 -5.72 7.32 -3.34
N MET A 335 -5.71 7.62 -2.06
CA MET A 335 -4.49 7.97 -1.34
C MET A 335 -4.51 7.43 0.10
N ILE A 336 -3.38 6.92 0.56
CA ILE A 336 -3.14 6.53 1.95
C ILE A 336 -2.04 7.45 2.46
N LEU A 337 -2.32 8.18 3.54
CA LEU A 337 -1.42 9.19 4.08
C LEU A 337 -1.04 8.79 5.51
N VAL A 338 0.27 8.71 5.81
CA VAL A 338 0.80 8.25 7.10
C VAL A 338 1.70 9.32 7.72
N ASP A 339 1.32 9.86 8.86
CA ASP A 339 2.08 10.84 9.63
C ASP A 339 2.45 10.26 11.01
N TYR A 340 3.64 9.86 11.32
CA TYR A 340 4.85 9.70 10.54
C TYR A 340 5.58 8.39 10.96
N LEU A 341 6.51 7.94 10.16
CA LEU A 341 7.15 6.62 10.21
C LEU A 341 7.67 6.19 11.60
N THR A 342 8.33 7.09 12.35
CA THR A 342 9.01 6.73 13.60
C THR A 342 8.07 6.59 14.81
N LEU A 343 6.77 6.91 14.68
CA LEU A 343 5.76 6.69 15.70
C LEU A 343 5.00 5.37 15.52
N MET A 344 5.22 4.68 14.40
CA MET A 344 4.63 3.37 14.18
C MET A 344 5.26 2.34 15.12
N THR A 345 4.42 1.44 15.65
CA THR A 345 4.91 0.29 16.40
C THR A 345 5.57 -0.69 15.42
N ALA A 346 6.90 -0.82 15.53
CA ALA A 346 7.64 -1.82 14.79
C ALA A 346 7.66 -3.13 15.56
N GLU A 347 7.51 -4.27 14.86
CA GLU A 347 7.85 -5.58 15.43
C GLU A 347 9.33 -5.56 15.86
N LYS A 348 9.64 -6.21 17.00
CA LYS A 348 10.98 -6.21 17.58
C LYS A 348 12.04 -6.61 16.55
N ALA A 349 12.75 -5.62 16.03
CA ALA A 349 13.97 -5.82 15.27
C ALA A 349 15.16 -5.40 16.12
N ASP A 350 16.27 -6.10 15.99
CA ASP A 350 17.50 -5.80 16.75
C ASP A 350 18.09 -4.42 16.43
N ARG A 351 17.62 -3.76 15.34
CA ARG A 351 18.03 -2.43 14.91
C ARG A 351 16.84 -1.67 14.31
N ASN A 352 16.66 -0.43 14.71
CA ASN A 352 15.57 0.45 14.25
C ASN A 352 15.55 0.63 12.73
N ASP A 353 16.72 0.68 12.08
CA ASP A 353 16.84 0.85 10.61
C ASP A 353 16.17 -0.28 9.83
N LEU A 354 16.28 -1.53 10.32
CA LEU A 354 15.64 -2.70 9.70
C LEU A 354 14.12 -2.66 9.86
N ALA A 355 13.64 -2.22 11.03
CA ALA A 355 12.21 -2.09 11.31
C ALA A 355 11.56 -1.04 10.39
N TYR A 356 12.17 0.11 10.24
CA TYR A 356 11.67 1.16 9.34
C TYR A 356 11.72 0.74 7.87
N GLY A 357 12.76 0.00 7.46
CA GLY A 357 12.85 -0.59 6.13
C GLY A 357 11.72 -1.58 5.83
N MET A 358 11.32 -2.39 6.81
CA MET A 358 10.17 -3.30 6.66
C MET A 358 8.86 -2.52 6.49
N ILE A 359 8.67 -1.43 7.24
CA ILE A 359 7.48 -0.58 7.15
C ILE A 359 7.40 0.11 5.78
N THR A 360 8.49 0.75 5.31
CA THR A 360 8.49 1.44 4.00
C THR A 360 8.25 0.48 2.84
N LYS A 361 8.88 -0.70 2.87
CA LYS A 361 8.63 -1.76 1.90
C LYS A 361 7.20 -2.29 1.96
N GLY A 362 6.64 -2.42 3.18
CA GLY A 362 5.25 -2.82 3.38
C GLY A 362 4.26 -1.79 2.83
N LEU A 363 4.48 -0.50 3.08
CA LEU A 363 3.70 0.60 2.53
C LEU A 363 3.79 0.67 0.99
N LYS A 364 4.99 0.46 0.43
CA LYS A 364 5.17 0.37 -1.03
C LYS A 364 4.42 -0.81 -1.64
N ASN A 365 4.42 -1.97 -0.96
CA ASN A 365 3.66 -3.13 -1.41
C ASN A 365 2.14 -2.88 -1.32
N LEU A 366 1.68 -2.21 -0.25
CA LEU A 366 0.28 -1.81 -0.09
C LEU A 366 -0.17 -0.86 -1.22
N ALA A 367 0.67 0.13 -1.58
CA ALA A 367 0.40 1.01 -2.71
C ALA A 367 0.14 0.23 -4.00
N LYS A 368 1.02 -0.74 -4.31
CA LYS A 368 0.87 -1.62 -5.48
C LYS A 368 -0.34 -2.54 -5.40
N GLU A 369 -0.64 -3.09 -4.22
CA GLU A 369 -1.76 -3.99 -4.00
C GLU A 369 -3.11 -3.28 -4.22
N LEU A 370 -3.25 -2.07 -3.66
CA LEU A 370 -4.50 -1.33 -3.72
C LEU A 370 -4.64 -0.43 -4.95
N ASP A 371 -3.58 -0.34 -5.78
CA ASP A 371 -3.50 0.57 -6.94
C ASP A 371 -3.78 2.04 -6.56
N CYS A 372 -3.10 2.50 -5.50
CA CYS A 372 -3.25 3.84 -4.93
C CYS A 372 -1.88 4.51 -4.73
N VAL A 373 -1.86 5.76 -4.28
CA VAL A 373 -0.65 6.46 -3.86
C VAL A 373 -0.53 6.40 -2.34
N VAL A 374 0.62 6.00 -1.81
CA VAL A 374 0.93 6.11 -0.38
C VAL A 374 1.81 7.32 -0.15
N VAL A 375 1.37 8.24 0.71
CA VAL A 375 2.13 9.41 1.14
C VAL A 375 2.66 9.16 2.55
N LEU A 376 3.97 9.23 2.71
CA LEU A 376 4.65 9.00 3.98
C LEU A 376 5.38 10.28 4.42
N LEU A 377 5.11 10.72 5.64
CA LEU A 377 5.84 11.83 6.23
C LEU A 377 7.09 11.34 6.96
N THR A 378 8.20 12.07 6.82
CA THR A 378 9.44 11.80 7.55
C THR A 378 10.03 13.08 8.12
N GLN A 379 10.60 12.97 9.32
CA GLN A 379 11.31 14.07 9.96
C GLN A 379 12.78 14.04 9.57
N LEU A 380 13.35 15.20 9.25
CA LEU A 380 14.75 15.33 8.85
C LEU A 380 15.68 15.53 10.05
N ASN A 381 16.94 15.12 9.91
CA ASN A 381 17.96 15.26 10.93
C ASN A 381 18.33 16.75 11.17
N ARG A 382 18.70 17.09 12.40
CA ARG A 382 19.15 18.45 12.76
C ARG A 382 20.47 18.85 12.08
N ALA A 383 21.28 17.91 11.67
CA ALA A 383 22.52 18.17 10.95
C ALA A 383 22.34 19.04 9.70
N LEU A 384 21.14 19.03 9.10
CA LEU A 384 20.76 19.92 7.99
C LEU A 384 20.91 21.41 8.36
N GLU A 385 20.61 21.81 9.62
CA GLU A 385 20.63 23.20 10.07
C GLU A 385 22.04 23.78 10.15
N SER A 386 23.07 22.92 10.27
CA SER A 386 24.48 23.32 10.32
C SER A 386 25.13 23.52 8.95
N ARG A 387 24.42 23.13 7.87
CA ARG A 387 24.93 23.31 6.50
C ARG A 387 24.73 24.74 6.01
N THR A 388 25.63 25.21 5.13
CA THR A 388 25.46 26.48 4.44
C THR A 388 24.18 26.49 3.59
N ASN A 389 23.93 25.43 2.84
CA ASN A 389 22.68 25.22 2.13
C ASN A 389 21.79 24.28 2.96
N LYS A 390 20.74 24.85 3.56
CA LYS A 390 19.81 24.13 4.44
C LYS A 390 18.66 23.45 3.68
N ARG A 391 18.71 23.41 2.34
CA ARG A 391 17.70 22.73 1.53
C ARG A 391 17.75 21.21 1.75
N PRO A 392 16.62 20.58 1.98
CA PRO A 392 16.53 19.16 2.25
C PRO A 392 17.09 18.26 1.15
N LEU A 393 17.71 17.15 1.57
CA LEU A 393 18.15 16.05 0.73
C LEU A 393 17.51 14.73 1.25
N PRO A 394 17.31 13.72 0.40
CA PRO A 394 16.80 12.42 0.84
C PRO A 394 17.63 11.82 1.98
N SER A 395 18.94 11.97 1.95
CA SER A 395 19.89 11.50 2.98
C SER A 395 19.73 12.17 4.34
N ASP A 396 18.97 13.26 4.44
CA ASP A 396 18.70 13.94 5.72
C ASP A 396 17.55 13.28 6.50
N SER A 397 16.78 12.37 5.87
CA SER A 397 15.73 11.66 6.57
C SER A 397 16.35 10.78 7.67
N ARG A 398 15.81 10.70 8.87
CA ARG A 398 16.32 9.81 9.93
C ARG A 398 16.15 8.34 9.48
N ASP A 399 17.16 7.50 9.76
CA ASP A 399 17.15 6.04 9.55
C ASP A 399 16.94 5.58 8.09
N THR A 400 17.72 6.04 7.10
CA THR A 400 17.20 6.47 5.82
C THR A 400 17.69 5.82 4.54
N GLY A 401 18.66 4.97 4.55
CA GLY A 401 19.10 4.30 3.30
C GLY A 401 17.95 3.56 2.60
N GLN A 402 17.02 3.01 3.37
CA GLN A 402 15.90 2.23 2.86
C GLN A 402 14.77 3.10 2.30
N ILE A 403 14.48 4.26 2.91
CA ILE A 403 13.42 5.17 2.41
C ILE A 403 13.74 5.62 0.98
N GLU A 404 14.99 6.02 0.73
CA GLU A 404 15.43 6.47 -0.59
C GLU A 404 15.35 5.34 -1.64
N GLN A 405 15.61 4.09 -1.24
CA GLN A 405 15.51 2.94 -2.12
C GLN A 405 14.06 2.55 -2.45
N ASP A 406 13.15 2.66 -1.50
CA ASP A 406 11.76 2.21 -1.63
C ASP A 406 10.84 3.26 -2.26
N CYS A 407 11.13 4.57 -2.08
CA CYS A 407 10.26 5.63 -2.58
C CYS A 407 10.39 5.84 -4.10
N ASP A 408 9.31 6.32 -4.70
CA ASP A 408 9.26 6.70 -6.12
C ASP A 408 9.40 8.22 -6.29
N TYR A 409 8.94 8.95 -5.27
CA TYR A 409 9.03 10.40 -5.18
C TYR A 409 9.51 10.81 -3.80
N TRP A 410 10.41 11.78 -3.75
CA TRP A 410 10.83 12.40 -2.50
C TRP A 410 10.81 13.91 -2.63
N VAL A 411 10.02 14.57 -1.77
CA VAL A 411 9.89 16.03 -1.72
C VAL A 411 10.38 16.55 -0.38
N GLY A 412 11.32 17.47 -0.41
CA GLY A 412 11.73 18.24 0.75
C GLY A 412 10.98 19.57 0.84
N ILE A 413 10.50 19.93 2.02
CA ILE A 413 9.93 21.26 2.27
C ILE A 413 10.96 22.13 2.95
N HIS A 414 11.22 23.29 2.36
CA HIS A 414 12.13 24.30 2.88
C HIS A 414 11.45 25.65 2.97
N ARG A 415 11.67 26.35 4.08
CA ARG A 415 11.23 27.73 4.33
C ARG A 415 12.42 28.53 4.81
N GLU A 416 12.96 29.34 3.92
CA GLU A 416 14.14 30.18 4.23
C GLU A 416 13.86 31.12 5.40
N GLY A 417 12.64 31.74 5.45
CA GLY A 417 12.23 32.63 6.52
C GLY A 417 12.12 31.99 7.92
N ALA A 418 12.32 30.66 8.04
CA ALA A 418 12.47 30.02 9.35
C ALA A 418 13.90 30.10 9.91
N PHE A 419 14.87 30.50 9.06
CA PHE A 419 16.31 30.59 9.37
C PHE A 419 16.85 32.00 9.17
N ASP A 420 16.14 32.87 8.44
CA ASP A 420 16.53 34.22 8.08
C ASP A 420 15.31 35.14 8.13
N ASP A 421 15.27 36.01 9.12
CA ASP A 421 14.18 36.96 9.36
C ASP A 421 14.03 38.02 8.25
N SER A 422 15.02 38.17 7.36
CA SER A 422 14.93 39.05 6.20
C SER A 422 14.05 38.49 5.07
N VAL A 423 13.73 37.22 5.12
CA VAL A 423 12.89 36.52 4.13
C VAL A 423 11.45 36.42 4.64
N PRO A 424 10.43 36.70 3.80
CA PRO A 424 9.05 36.55 4.18
C PRO A 424 8.76 35.14 4.74
N PRO A 425 8.12 35.00 5.92
CA PRO A 425 7.97 33.72 6.61
C PRO A 425 7.08 32.72 5.87
N GLY A 426 6.27 33.17 4.90
CA GLY A 426 5.39 32.34 4.09
C GLY A 426 6.05 31.71 2.86
N GLU A 427 7.20 32.25 2.41
CA GLU A 427 7.87 31.68 1.23
C GLU A 427 8.32 30.24 1.50
N THR A 428 7.90 29.33 0.63
CA THR A 428 8.07 27.88 0.79
C THR A 428 8.57 27.27 -0.52
N GLU A 429 9.59 26.44 -0.42
CA GLU A 429 10.11 25.64 -1.53
C GLU A 429 9.68 24.19 -1.35
N LEU A 430 9.03 23.60 -2.36
CA LEU A 430 8.81 22.17 -2.49
C LEU A 430 9.86 21.62 -3.43
N ILE A 431 10.83 20.90 -2.90
CA ILE A 431 12.02 20.47 -3.62
C ILE A 431 11.89 18.99 -3.95
N LEU A 432 11.50 18.67 -5.17
CA LEU A 432 11.41 17.30 -5.68
C LEU A 432 12.81 16.77 -6.00
N ARG A 433 13.40 16.01 -5.09
CA ARG A 433 14.77 15.47 -5.20
C ARG A 433 14.83 14.11 -5.86
N LEU A 434 13.75 13.33 -5.76
CA LEU A 434 13.64 12.03 -6.41
C LEU A 434 12.30 11.93 -7.12
N ASN A 435 12.35 11.52 -8.38
CA ASN A 435 11.21 11.24 -9.23
C ASN A 435 11.59 10.12 -10.19
N ARG A 436 11.14 8.89 -9.92
CA ARG A 436 11.41 7.72 -10.80
C ARG A 436 10.66 7.77 -12.12
N HIS A 437 9.71 8.69 -12.25
CA HIS A 437 8.82 8.74 -13.41
C HIS A 437 9.03 9.99 -14.30
N GLY A 438 9.94 10.89 -13.91
CA GLY A 438 10.17 12.14 -14.64
C GLY A 438 11.30 12.99 -14.07
N ASN A 439 11.20 14.28 -14.25
CA ASN A 439 12.21 15.26 -13.85
C ASN A 439 12.11 15.60 -12.36
N THR A 440 13.21 16.12 -11.82
CA THR A 440 13.30 16.72 -10.49
C THR A 440 13.38 18.24 -10.60
N GLY A 441 13.13 18.96 -9.51
CA GLY A 441 13.20 20.43 -9.52
C GLY A 441 12.66 21.05 -8.23
N THR A 442 12.50 22.36 -8.24
CA THR A 442 11.94 23.11 -7.11
C THR A 442 10.70 23.86 -7.56
N VAL A 443 9.65 23.79 -6.76
CA VAL A 443 8.41 24.54 -6.91
C VAL A 443 8.32 25.55 -5.79
N TYR A 444 8.04 26.79 -6.13
CA TYR A 444 7.89 27.89 -5.18
C TYR A 444 6.42 28.06 -4.83
N CYS A 445 6.16 28.21 -3.52
CA CYS A 445 4.82 28.33 -2.97
C CYS A 445 4.80 29.38 -1.87
N ILE A 446 3.61 29.78 -1.45
CA ILE A 446 3.38 30.63 -0.29
C ILE A 446 2.54 29.87 0.71
N GLN A 447 3.01 29.74 1.94
CA GLN A 447 2.24 29.18 3.05
C GLN A 447 1.57 30.33 3.82
N ALA A 448 0.24 30.33 3.85
CA ALA A 448 -0.57 31.31 4.57
C ALA A 448 -1.86 30.62 5.07
N ASN A 449 -2.41 31.08 6.19
CA ASN A 449 -3.68 30.59 6.76
C ASN A 449 -3.78 29.04 6.84
N GLY A 450 -2.66 28.38 7.20
CA GLY A 450 -2.62 26.92 7.30
C GLY A 450 -2.62 26.15 5.97
N ALA A 451 -2.59 26.83 4.81
CA ALA A 451 -2.55 26.21 3.47
C ALA A 451 -1.28 26.58 2.70
N ILE A 452 -0.97 25.81 1.65
CA ILE A 452 0.10 26.06 0.70
C ILE A 452 -0.54 26.49 -0.63
N TYR A 453 -0.20 27.69 -1.08
CA TYR A 453 -0.69 28.26 -2.32
C TYR A 453 0.40 28.28 -3.38
N ASP A 454 0.02 27.97 -4.61
CA ASP A 454 0.91 28.12 -5.76
C ASP A 454 1.22 29.60 -6.00
N THR A 455 2.38 29.90 -6.59
CA THR A 455 2.79 31.25 -6.92
C THR A 455 3.40 31.31 -8.31
N ASP A 456 3.60 32.51 -8.82
CA ASP A 456 4.34 32.70 -10.07
C ASP A 456 5.79 32.22 -9.91
N GLN A 457 6.12 31.14 -10.61
CA GLN A 457 7.38 30.42 -10.47
C GLN A 457 8.58 31.27 -10.93
N GLN A 458 8.43 32.06 -11.99
CA GLN A 458 9.52 32.87 -12.52
C GLN A 458 9.86 34.01 -11.58
N SER A 459 8.84 34.74 -11.11
CA SER A 459 9.03 35.85 -10.16
C SER A 459 9.61 35.37 -8.82
N ALA A 460 9.16 34.20 -8.35
CA ALA A 460 9.70 33.63 -7.10
C ALA A 460 11.15 33.18 -7.25
N GLU A 461 11.51 32.57 -8.37
CA GLU A 461 12.89 32.19 -8.65
C GLU A 461 13.81 33.42 -8.80
N MET A 462 13.33 34.49 -9.45
CA MET A 462 14.11 35.75 -9.59
C MET A 462 14.39 36.36 -8.21
N ARG A 463 13.37 36.52 -7.35
CA ARG A 463 13.54 37.05 -5.97
C ARG A 463 14.55 36.21 -5.17
N ARG A 464 14.52 34.90 -5.34
CA ARG A 464 15.49 34.02 -4.67
C ARG A 464 16.91 34.24 -5.20
N ARG A 465 17.11 34.27 -6.52
CA ARG A 465 18.43 34.50 -7.13
C ARG A 465 19.01 35.83 -6.72
N GLU A 466 18.22 36.91 -6.68
CA GLU A 466 18.64 38.21 -6.22
C GLU A 466 19.16 38.23 -4.78
N ARG A 467 18.58 37.39 -3.90
CA ARG A 467 19.05 37.24 -2.51
C ARG A 467 20.33 36.41 -2.41
N GLU A 468 20.51 35.42 -3.26
CA GLU A 468 21.68 34.54 -3.26
C GLU A 468 22.90 35.19 -3.96
N GLU A 469 22.69 36.22 -4.80
CA GLU A 469 23.81 36.97 -5.40
C GLU A 469 24.53 37.83 -4.35
N PRO A 470 25.85 37.64 -4.17
CA PRO A 470 26.61 38.45 -3.17
C PRO A 470 26.53 39.94 -3.54
N GLN A 471 26.22 40.79 -2.55
CA GLN A 471 26.11 42.26 -2.67
C GLN A 471 27.39 42.95 -3.14
N SER A 472 28.46 42.23 -3.45
CA SER A 472 29.76 42.75 -3.87
C SER A 472 29.78 43.41 -5.26
N LYS A 473 28.75 43.28 -6.08
CA LYS A 473 28.69 43.91 -7.41
C LYS A 473 27.98 45.27 -7.44
N LYS A 474 27.43 45.77 -6.33
CA LYS A 474 26.76 47.09 -6.29
C LYS A 474 27.64 48.25 -5.84
N LYS A 475 28.95 48.08 -5.61
CA LYS A 475 29.90 49.15 -5.32
C LYS A 475 30.95 49.26 -6.43
N GLY A 476 30.56 49.74 -7.57
CA GLY A 476 31.47 49.96 -8.72
C GLY A 476 30.77 50.71 -9.83
N GLY A 477 30.26 51.87 -9.51
CA GLY A 477 29.69 52.78 -10.47
C GLY A 477 29.83 54.23 -9.98
N PHE A 478 31.02 54.75 -10.11
CA PHE A 478 31.32 56.19 -10.22
C PHE A 478 32.39 56.35 -11.25
#